data_74375f3ba9ded39869734083ac8767fe
#
_entry.id   74375f3ba9ded39869734083ac8767fe
#
_cell.length_a   1.000
_cell.length_b   1.000
_cell.length_c   1.000
_cell.angle_alpha   90.00
_cell.angle_beta   90.00
_cell.angle_gamma   90.00
#
_symmetry.space_group_name_H-M   'P 1'
#
loop_
_entity.id
_entity.type
_entity.pdbx_description
1 polymer ?
#
loop_
_entity_poly.entity_id
_entity_poly.type
_entity_poly.pdbx_seq_one_letter_code
_entity_poly.pdbx_strand_id
1 'polypeptide(L)'
;MAELTREVLVKAEPSTIFALLIEPGMQSWLGTDVEFDPRPGGLYKINVGGEHPALGEFVEVTPNERVVFTFGWNEPGHPIPAGSTKVAITLIPEGDETLVRLVHSGLPDDAISDHEEGWQHFLDRLATVAVGGQLVD
;
A
#
# COMPACT_ATOMS: atom_id res chain seq x y z
N MET A 1 12.82 -11.72 11.51
CA MET A 1 11.93 -10.77 10.81
C MET A 1 12.00 -11.05 9.34
N ALA A 2 10.87 -11.13 8.71
CA ALA A 2 10.80 -11.53 7.31
C ALA A 2 10.29 -10.37 6.44
N GLU A 3 10.51 -10.51 5.14
CA GLU A 3 10.18 -9.51 4.14
C GLU A 3 9.48 -10.19 2.97
N LEU A 4 8.45 -9.54 2.44
CA LEU A 4 7.81 -9.99 1.21
C LEU A 4 7.95 -8.92 0.14
N THR A 5 7.98 -9.35 -1.12
CA THR A 5 8.03 -8.45 -2.27
C THR A 5 6.97 -8.89 -3.27
N ARG A 6 6.16 -7.94 -3.72
CA ARG A 6 5.19 -8.16 -4.78
C ARG A 6 5.29 -7.05 -5.81
N GLU A 7 5.04 -7.40 -7.06
CA GLU A 7 5.12 -6.44 -8.16
C GLU A 7 3.92 -6.60 -9.07
N VAL A 8 3.50 -5.47 -9.66
CA VAL A 8 2.50 -5.47 -10.71
C VAL A 8 2.90 -4.46 -11.77
N LEU A 9 2.78 -4.83 -13.05
CA LEU A 9 3.00 -3.92 -14.15
C LEU A 9 1.67 -3.25 -14.48
N VAL A 10 1.65 -1.92 -14.40
CA VAL A 10 0.43 -1.14 -14.58
C VAL A 10 0.54 -0.30 -15.85
N LYS A 11 -0.50 -0.33 -16.67
CA LYS A 11 -0.53 0.43 -17.95
C LYS A 11 -0.97 1.87 -17.70
N ALA A 12 -0.21 2.57 -16.89
CA ALA A 12 -0.45 3.96 -16.54
C ALA A 12 0.87 4.63 -16.19
N GLU A 13 0.89 5.97 -16.23
CA GLU A 13 2.07 6.74 -15.87
C GLU A 13 2.27 6.77 -14.34
N PRO A 14 3.51 6.98 -13.87
CA PRO A 14 3.78 7.05 -12.42
C PRO A 14 2.94 8.09 -11.69
N SER A 15 2.68 9.25 -12.30
CA SER A 15 1.88 10.30 -11.65
C SER A 15 0.44 9.85 -11.40
N THR A 16 -0.14 9.08 -12.32
CA THR A 16 -1.48 8.52 -12.17
C THR A 16 -1.53 7.55 -11.00
N ILE A 17 -0.53 6.68 -10.91
CA ILE A 17 -0.46 5.68 -9.85
C ILE A 17 -0.16 6.35 -8.51
N PHE A 18 0.74 7.32 -8.48
CA PHE A 18 1.08 8.03 -7.24
C PHE A 18 -0.16 8.65 -6.60
N ALA A 19 -1.05 9.23 -7.41
CA ALA A 19 -2.29 9.82 -6.91
C ALA A 19 -3.19 8.78 -6.21
N LEU A 20 -3.06 7.51 -6.54
CA LEU A 20 -3.80 6.42 -5.91
C LEU A 20 -3.13 5.91 -4.63
N LEU A 21 -1.91 6.35 -4.34
CA LEU A 21 -1.17 5.96 -3.14
C LEU A 21 -1.35 6.93 -1.99
N ILE A 22 -1.97 8.08 -2.24
CA ILE A 22 -2.23 9.09 -1.23
C ILE A 22 -3.72 9.41 -1.20
N GLU A 23 -4.18 10.03 -0.11
CA GLU A 23 -5.59 10.42 0.02
C GLU A 23 -5.98 11.43 -1.05
N PRO A 24 -7.18 11.32 -1.65
CA PRO A 24 -8.22 10.31 -1.44
C PRO A 24 -8.07 9.05 -2.33
N GLY A 25 -7.05 9.00 -3.17
CA GLY A 25 -6.89 7.93 -4.16
C GLY A 25 -6.85 6.53 -3.57
N MET A 26 -6.30 6.38 -2.38
CA MET A 26 -6.18 5.08 -1.71
C MET A 26 -7.54 4.42 -1.44
N GLN A 27 -8.61 5.20 -1.30
CA GLN A 27 -9.94 4.66 -1.07
C GLN A 27 -10.47 3.87 -2.27
N SER A 28 -9.94 4.10 -3.44
CA SER A 28 -10.42 3.44 -4.66
C SER A 28 -9.93 2.00 -4.80
N TRP A 29 -8.87 1.60 -4.08
CA TRP A 29 -8.32 0.26 -4.27
C TRP A 29 -7.96 -0.48 -2.97
N LEU A 30 -7.68 0.21 -1.87
CA LEU A 30 -7.19 -0.44 -0.66
C LEU A 30 -8.21 -0.53 0.48
N GLY A 31 -8.92 0.54 0.78
CA GLY A 31 -9.85 0.50 1.90
C GLY A 31 -10.62 1.79 2.10
N THR A 32 -11.25 1.91 3.26
CA THR A 32 -12.12 3.04 3.60
C THR A 32 -11.58 3.81 4.80
N ASP A 33 -12.23 4.93 5.15
CA ASP A 33 -11.88 5.72 6.34
C ASP A 33 -10.42 6.16 6.35
N VAL A 34 -9.96 6.67 5.20
CA VAL A 34 -8.57 7.09 5.01
C VAL A 34 -8.32 8.42 5.72
N GLU A 35 -7.29 8.43 6.57
CA GLU A 35 -6.79 9.65 7.19
C GLU A 35 -5.27 9.67 6.98
N PHE A 36 -4.83 10.40 5.98
CA PHE A 36 -3.42 10.47 5.62
C PHE A 36 -2.90 11.89 5.73
N ASP A 37 -1.70 12.03 6.26
CA ASP A 37 -0.90 13.25 6.16
C ASP A 37 0.38 12.85 5.43
N PRO A 38 0.39 12.90 4.08
CA PRO A 38 1.46 12.31 3.27
C PRO A 38 2.75 13.13 3.26
N ARG A 39 3.41 13.14 4.39
CA ARG A 39 4.72 13.78 4.60
C ARG A 39 5.46 12.99 5.68
N PRO A 40 6.79 13.05 5.71
CA PRO A 40 7.55 12.34 6.75
C PRO A 40 7.05 12.70 8.16
N GLY A 41 6.72 11.67 8.93
CA GLY A 41 6.15 11.83 10.27
C GLY A 41 4.64 12.02 10.31
N GLY A 42 3.99 12.10 9.15
CA GLY A 42 2.54 12.29 9.08
C GLY A 42 1.75 11.00 9.28
N LEU A 43 0.49 11.15 9.64
CA LEU A 43 -0.38 10.01 9.95
C LEU A 43 -0.70 9.17 8.71
N TYR A 44 -0.66 7.85 8.89
CA TYR A 44 -1.17 6.86 7.94
C TYR A 44 -2.23 6.03 8.65
N LYS A 45 -3.49 6.16 8.25
CA LYS A 45 -4.59 5.42 8.85
C LYS A 45 -5.61 5.04 7.80
N ILE A 46 -5.96 3.77 7.74
CA ILE A 46 -6.91 3.26 6.75
C ILE A 46 -7.58 1.99 7.27
N ASN A 47 -8.83 1.80 6.88
CA ASN A 47 -9.57 0.58 7.15
C ASN A 47 -9.42 -0.34 5.93
N VAL A 48 -8.44 -1.24 5.97
CA VAL A 48 -8.11 -2.11 4.83
C VAL A 48 -9.29 -3.05 4.52
N GLY A 49 -9.74 -3.01 3.27
CA GLY A 49 -10.91 -3.77 2.85
C GLY A 49 -12.21 -3.36 3.54
N GLY A 50 -12.19 -2.25 4.28
CA GLY A 50 -13.35 -1.77 5.04
C GLY A 50 -13.56 -2.46 6.38
N GLU A 51 -12.70 -3.41 6.76
CA GLU A 51 -12.89 -4.23 7.96
C GLU A 51 -11.68 -4.32 8.89
N HIS A 52 -10.49 -3.97 8.40
CA HIS A 52 -9.25 -4.17 9.14
C HIS A 52 -8.51 -2.85 9.33
N PRO A 53 -8.60 -2.23 10.53
CA PRO A 53 -7.95 -0.94 10.75
C PRO A 53 -6.43 -1.07 10.80
N ALA A 54 -5.75 -0.32 9.94
CA ALA A 54 -4.29 -0.24 9.89
C ALA A 54 -3.84 1.15 10.33
N LEU A 55 -2.70 1.23 10.98
CA LEU A 55 -2.19 2.48 11.54
C LEU A 55 -0.66 2.51 11.50
N GLY A 56 -0.12 3.67 11.14
CA GLY A 56 1.31 3.94 11.11
C GLY A 56 1.57 5.39 10.80
N GLU A 57 2.76 5.67 10.27
CA GLU A 57 3.11 7.01 9.83
C GLU A 57 3.96 6.96 8.57
N PHE A 58 3.90 8.03 7.79
CA PHE A 58 4.73 8.15 6.59
C PHE A 58 6.19 8.35 6.99
N VAL A 59 7.09 7.70 6.26
CA VAL A 59 8.54 7.83 6.43
C VAL A 59 9.13 8.62 5.27
N GLU A 60 8.66 8.34 4.05
CA GLU A 60 9.13 9.00 2.85
C GLU A 60 7.98 9.19 1.88
N VAL A 61 7.89 10.38 1.28
CA VAL A 61 6.93 10.66 0.21
C VAL A 61 7.68 11.40 -0.88
N THR A 62 8.02 10.70 -1.96
CA THR A 62 8.71 11.28 -3.11
C THR A 62 7.76 11.23 -4.29
N PRO A 63 7.17 12.37 -4.70
CA PRO A 63 6.15 12.40 -5.74
C PRO A 63 6.55 11.63 -6.99
N ASN A 64 5.63 10.78 -7.47
CA ASN A 64 5.75 9.96 -8.67
C ASN A 64 6.86 8.90 -8.62
N GLU A 65 7.50 8.71 -7.48
CA GLU A 65 8.62 7.77 -7.36
C GLU A 65 8.45 6.76 -6.25
N ARG A 66 8.09 7.21 -5.03
CA ARG A 66 8.14 6.31 -3.88
C ARG A 66 7.33 6.81 -2.69
N VAL A 67 6.68 5.87 -2.01
CA VAL A 67 6.00 6.12 -0.73
C VAL A 67 6.44 5.04 0.24
N VAL A 68 6.89 5.44 1.43
CA VAL A 68 7.26 4.51 2.50
C VAL A 68 6.49 4.90 3.75
N PHE A 69 5.89 3.92 4.40
CA PHE A 69 5.16 4.17 5.65
C PHE A 69 5.32 2.98 6.58
N THR A 70 5.22 3.24 7.89
CA THR A 70 5.13 2.16 8.86
C THR A 70 3.71 1.63 8.86
N PHE A 71 3.53 0.38 9.26
CA PHE A 71 2.26 -0.30 9.09
C PHE A 71 2.06 -1.34 10.18
N GLY A 72 0.84 -1.51 10.60
CA GLY A 72 0.43 -2.56 11.51
C GLY A 72 -1.07 -2.47 11.73
N TRP A 73 -1.61 -3.39 12.49
CA TRP A 73 -3.04 -3.46 12.70
C TRP A 73 -3.41 -2.78 14.02
N ASN A 74 -4.37 -1.87 13.94
CA ASN A 74 -4.84 -1.14 15.13
C ASN A 74 -5.92 -1.96 15.84
N GLU A 75 -5.52 -3.15 16.28
CA GLU A 75 -6.38 -4.08 17.00
C GLU A 75 -5.65 -4.56 18.26
N PRO A 76 -6.27 -4.45 19.45
CA PRO A 76 -5.63 -4.88 20.70
C PRO A 76 -5.19 -6.35 20.65
N GLY A 77 -3.96 -6.62 21.04
CA GLY A 77 -3.43 -7.98 21.07
C GLY A 77 -3.03 -8.58 19.74
N HIS A 78 -3.11 -7.80 18.66
CA HIS A 78 -2.70 -8.30 17.34
C HIS A 78 -1.19 -8.55 17.29
N PRO A 79 -0.74 -9.69 16.69
CA PRO A 79 0.70 -10.00 16.61
C PRO A 79 1.51 -9.01 15.77
N ILE A 80 0.85 -8.18 14.96
CA ILE A 80 1.49 -7.12 14.19
C ILE A 80 0.90 -5.78 14.65
N PRO A 81 1.44 -5.19 15.74
CA PRO A 81 0.89 -3.94 16.25
C PRO A 81 1.07 -2.77 15.29
N ALA A 82 0.26 -1.74 15.50
CA ALA A 82 0.34 -0.52 14.71
C ALA A 82 1.79 0.00 14.65
N GLY A 83 2.25 0.38 13.47
CA GLY A 83 3.56 0.95 13.25
C GLY A 83 4.75 0.00 13.40
N SER A 84 4.50 -1.31 13.59
CA SER A 84 5.58 -2.28 13.87
C SER A 84 6.29 -2.80 12.63
N THR A 85 5.74 -2.61 11.46
CA THR A 85 6.34 -3.04 10.19
C THR A 85 6.49 -1.86 9.25
N LYS A 86 7.07 -2.08 8.07
CA LYS A 86 7.29 -1.03 7.08
C LYS A 86 6.89 -1.49 5.69
N VAL A 87 6.19 -0.62 4.97
CA VAL A 87 5.80 -0.87 3.58
C VAL A 87 6.45 0.19 2.70
N ALA A 88 7.13 -0.24 1.66
CA ALA A 88 7.73 0.64 0.66
C ALA A 88 7.13 0.32 -0.71
N ILE A 89 6.57 1.34 -1.36
CA ILE A 89 5.99 1.21 -2.69
C ILE A 89 6.81 2.10 -3.63
N THR A 90 7.47 1.47 -4.60
CA THR A 90 8.34 2.15 -5.55
C THR A 90 7.72 2.08 -6.94
N LEU A 91 7.73 3.20 -7.66
CA LEU A 91 7.19 3.31 -9.01
C LEU A 91 8.37 3.39 -9.99
N ILE A 92 8.48 2.38 -10.86
CA ILE A 92 9.59 2.26 -11.81
C ILE A 92 9.05 2.42 -13.22
N PRO A 93 9.36 3.53 -13.91
CA PRO A 93 8.87 3.74 -15.27
C PRO A 93 9.43 2.68 -16.23
N GLU A 94 8.54 2.15 -17.08
CA GLU A 94 8.93 1.19 -18.12
C GLU A 94 8.18 1.54 -19.42
N GLY A 95 8.71 2.48 -20.19
CA GLY A 95 8.05 2.99 -21.38
C GLY A 95 6.78 3.74 -20.99
N ASP A 96 5.65 3.31 -21.53
CA ASP A 96 4.34 3.89 -21.22
C ASP A 96 3.68 3.26 -20.00
N GLU A 97 4.36 2.34 -19.37
CA GLU A 97 3.84 1.59 -18.22
C GLU A 97 4.68 1.88 -16.99
N THR A 98 4.22 1.40 -15.84
CA THR A 98 4.95 1.54 -14.58
C THR A 98 4.95 0.20 -13.85
N LEU A 99 6.14 -0.23 -13.44
CA LEU A 99 6.26 -1.37 -12.54
C LEU A 99 6.08 -0.86 -11.11
N VAL A 100 5.06 -1.36 -10.42
CA VAL A 100 4.81 -1.03 -9.03
C VAL A 100 5.40 -2.14 -8.17
N ARG A 101 6.41 -1.80 -7.39
CA ARG A 101 7.07 -2.75 -6.49
C ARG A 101 6.72 -2.42 -5.04
N LEU A 102 6.18 -3.40 -4.33
CA LEU A 102 5.86 -3.27 -2.92
C LEU A 102 6.74 -4.21 -2.12
N VAL A 103 7.40 -3.66 -1.09
CA VAL A 103 8.19 -4.43 -0.14
C VAL A 103 7.63 -4.19 1.25
N HIS A 104 7.21 -5.26 1.92
CA HIS A 104 6.70 -5.19 3.29
C HIS A 104 7.68 -5.94 4.19
N SER A 105 8.35 -5.20 5.06
CA SER A 105 9.43 -5.73 5.91
C SER A 105 9.05 -5.68 7.39
N GLY A 106 9.72 -6.49 8.19
CA GLY A 106 9.49 -6.55 9.64
C GLY A 106 8.34 -7.46 10.05
N LEU A 107 7.84 -8.27 9.12
CA LEU A 107 6.74 -9.20 9.42
C LEU A 107 7.23 -10.45 10.17
N PRO A 108 6.40 -11.00 11.07
CA PRO A 108 6.66 -12.34 11.59
C PRO A 108 6.64 -13.36 10.45
N ASP A 109 7.48 -14.40 10.55
CA ASP A 109 7.59 -15.40 9.48
C ASP A 109 6.26 -16.06 9.12
N ASP A 110 5.42 -16.32 10.11
CA ASP A 110 4.13 -16.97 9.90
C ASP A 110 3.04 -16.03 9.34
N ALA A 111 3.34 -14.74 9.21
CA ALA A 111 2.41 -13.77 8.62
C ALA A 111 2.69 -13.50 7.14
N ILE A 112 3.79 -14.01 6.59
CA ILE A 112 4.20 -13.72 5.22
C ILE A 112 3.17 -14.18 4.21
N SER A 113 2.72 -15.42 4.30
CA SER A 113 1.80 -16.01 3.33
C SER A 113 0.50 -15.23 3.19
N ASP A 114 -0.12 -14.87 4.31
CA ASP A 114 -1.38 -14.12 4.30
C ASP A 114 -1.21 -12.71 3.72
N HIS A 115 -0.10 -12.06 4.05
CA HIS A 115 0.17 -10.72 3.54
C HIS A 115 0.56 -10.72 2.07
N GLU A 116 1.24 -11.78 1.60
CA GLU A 116 1.51 -11.92 0.16
C GLU A 116 0.22 -12.01 -0.64
N GLU A 117 -0.72 -12.84 -0.21
CA GLU A 117 -2.01 -12.97 -0.87
C GLU A 117 -2.81 -11.66 -0.82
N GLY A 118 -2.83 -11.03 0.34
CA GLY A 118 -3.53 -9.76 0.51
C GLY A 118 -2.96 -8.66 -0.37
N TRP A 119 -1.65 -8.49 -0.39
CA TRP A 119 -1.03 -7.45 -1.22
C TRP A 119 -1.21 -7.73 -2.71
N GLN A 120 -1.11 -8.99 -3.14
CA GLN A 120 -1.35 -9.32 -4.54
C GLN A 120 -2.77 -8.95 -4.95
N HIS A 121 -3.76 -9.27 -4.10
CA HIS A 121 -5.15 -8.90 -4.33
C HIS A 121 -5.29 -7.37 -4.50
N PHE A 122 -4.73 -6.60 -3.58
CA PHE A 122 -4.87 -5.14 -3.62
C PHE A 122 -4.06 -4.51 -4.76
N LEU A 123 -2.88 -5.05 -5.09
CA LEU A 123 -2.12 -4.55 -6.23
C LEU A 123 -2.85 -4.80 -7.55
N ASP A 124 -3.54 -5.92 -7.68
CA ASP A 124 -4.35 -6.21 -8.86
C ASP A 124 -5.52 -5.21 -8.96
N ARG A 125 -6.10 -4.84 -7.82
CA ARG A 125 -7.14 -3.80 -7.78
C ARG A 125 -6.57 -2.44 -8.18
N LEU A 126 -5.40 -2.09 -7.69
CA LEU A 126 -4.70 -0.85 -8.06
C LEU A 126 -4.49 -0.79 -9.57
N ALA A 127 -4.01 -1.87 -10.17
CA ALA A 127 -3.76 -1.93 -11.60
C ALA A 127 -5.05 -1.71 -12.40
N THR A 128 -6.17 -2.26 -11.95
CA THR A 128 -7.47 -2.10 -12.58
C THR A 128 -7.95 -0.66 -12.50
N VAL A 129 -7.90 -0.07 -11.31
CA VAL A 129 -8.36 1.31 -11.09
C VAL A 129 -7.50 2.31 -11.86
N ALA A 130 -6.19 2.08 -11.93
CA ALA A 130 -5.25 3.00 -12.59
C ALA A 130 -5.54 3.19 -14.09
N VAL A 131 -6.14 2.19 -14.74
CA VAL A 131 -6.50 2.27 -16.15
C VAL A 131 -7.97 2.58 -16.36
N GLY A 132 -8.67 3.02 -15.33
CA GLY A 132 -10.09 3.36 -15.42
C GLY A 132 -11.04 2.16 -15.43
N GLY A 133 -10.56 0.98 -15.06
CA GLY A 133 -11.38 -0.23 -14.99
C GLY A 133 -12.29 -0.25 -13.79
N GLN A 134 -13.25 -1.18 -13.82
CA GLN A 134 -14.20 -1.37 -12.72
C GLN A 134 -13.83 -2.60 -11.90
N LEU A 135 -13.92 -2.46 -10.60
CA LEU A 135 -13.73 -3.58 -9.68
C LEU A 135 -15.02 -4.40 -9.61
N VAL A 136 -14.88 -5.72 -9.54
CA VAL A 136 -16.02 -6.66 -9.58
C VAL A 136 -16.17 -7.46 -8.29
N ASP A 137 -15.61 -7.02 -7.21
CA ASP A 137 -15.73 -7.76 -5.95
C ASP A 137 -16.44 -6.99 -4.86
#